data_00da3c6416798ef1fa4c3616797e9878
#
_entry.id   00da3c6416798ef1fa4c3616797e9878
#
_cell.length_a   1.000
_cell.length_b   1.000
_cell.length_c   1.000
_cell.angle_alpha   90.00
_cell.angle_beta   90.00
_cell.angle_gamma   90.00
#
_symmetry.space_group_name_H-M   'P 1'
#
loop_
_entity.id
_entity.type
_entity.pdbx_description
1 polymer ?
#
loop_
_entity_poly.entity_id
_entity_poly.type
_entity_poly.pdbx_seq_one_letter_code
_entity_poly.pdbx_strand_id
1 'polypeptide(L)'
;MSYTINNTTGDTLVTLKDGTIDTATTDVSLFGKGYAGFGEKLNENFIKLLENFANTTAPDQKIKGQLWYDATTNQLQVYTGSKWKPVGGST
;
A
#
# COMPACT_ATOMS: atom_id res chain seq x y z
N MET A 1 12.70 19.70 -7.99
CA MET A 1 11.75 18.87 -8.76
C MET A 1 11.00 17.96 -7.82
N SER A 2 9.80 17.52 -8.20
CA SER A 2 9.01 16.62 -7.34
C SER A 2 8.42 15.52 -8.20
N TYR A 3 8.07 14.41 -7.55
CA TYR A 3 7.35 13.33 -8.21
C TYR A 3 5.86 13.47 -7.91
N THR A 4 5.05 13.40 -8.95
CA THR A 4 3.60 13.33 -8.81
C THR A 4 3.19 11.86 -8.95
N ILE A 5 2.62 11.29 -7.90
CA ILE A 5 2.26 9.88 -7.87
C ILE A 5 0.76 9.76 -8.10
N ASN A 6 0.39 9.08 -9.18
CA ASN A 6 -1.01 8.89 -9.55
C ASN A 6 -1.42 7.44 -9.32
N ASN A 7 -2.72 7.25 -9.07
CA ASN A 7 -3.25 5.88 -9.06
C ASN A 7 -3.51 5.43 -10.51
N THR A 8 -4.01 4.21 -10.65
CA THR A 8 -4.20 3.60 -11.98
C THR A 8 -5.20 4.36 -12.84
N THR A 9 -6.18 5.01 -12.22
CA THR A 9 -7.19 5.76 -12.97
C THR A 9 -6.76 7.20 -13.27
N GLY A 10 -5.55 7.59 -12.87
CA GLY A 10 -4.98 8.88 -13.20
C GLY A 10 -5.18 9.97 -12.16
N ASP A 11 -5.78 9.64 -11.02
CA ASP A 11 -5.96 10.61 -9.94
C ASP A 11 -4.67 10.72 -9.13
N THR A 12 -4.28 11.95 -8.80
CA THR A 12 -3.07 12.18 -8.03
C THR A 12 -3.28 11.78 -6.57
N LEU A 13 -2.44 10.86 -6.09
CA LEU A 13 -2.46 10.46 -4.68
C LEU A 13 -1.65 11.41 -3.83
N VAL A 14 -0.47 11.79 -4.29
CA VAL A 14 0.44 12.63 -3.52
C VAL A 14 1.51 13.19 -4.44
N THR A 15 2.05 14.35 -4.06
CA THR A 15 3.21 14.93 -4.71
C THR A 15 4.37 14.87 -3.73
N LEU A 16 5.47 14.23 -4.13
CA LEU A 16 6.61 13.99 -3.24
C LEU A 16 7.72 14.98 -3.53
N LYS A 17 8.13 15.72 -2.51
CA LYS A 17 9.26 16.62 -2.62
C LYS A 17 10.55 15.80 -2.69
N ASP A 18 11.56 16.37 -3.36
CA ASP A 18 12.87 15.73 -3.44
C ASP A 18 13.41 15.44 -2.03
N GLY A 19 14.00 14.27 -1.86
CA GLY A 19 14.64 13.89 -0.61
C GLY A 19 13.71 13.45 0.50
N THR A 20 12.40 13.33 0.24
CA THR A 20 11.44 12.99 1.29
C THR A 20 10.91 11.57 1.14
N ILE A 21 10.31 11.06 2.19
CA ILE A 21 9.61 9.79 2.20
C ILE A 21 8.19 10.04 2.73
N ASP A 22 7.20 9.39 2.10
CA ASP A 22 5.81 9.45 2.54
C ASP A 22 5.39 8.06 2.97
N THR A 23 5.05 7.91 4.25
CA THR A 23 4.60 6.64 4.83
C THR A 23 3.14 6.71 5.27
N ALA A 24 2.43 7.79 4.92
CA ALA A 24 1.07 8.03 5.39
C ALA A 24 0.02 7.93 4.29
N THR A 25 0.37 8.13 3.04
CA THR A 25 -0.60 8.12 1.94
C THR A 25 -1.06 6.71 1.62
N THR A 26 -0.13 5.75 1.60
CA THR A 26 -0.44 4.35 1.35
C THR A 26 0.28 3.46 2.35
N ASP A 27 -0.01 2.16 2.30
CA ASP A 27 0.63 1.19 3.20
C ASP A 27 2.02 0.80 2.76
N VAL A 28 2.47 1.28 1.60
CA VAL A 28 3.87 1.16 1.19
C VAL A 28 4.52 2.52 1.30
N SER A 29 5.85 2.53 1.46
CA SER A 29 6.59 3.79 1.52
C SER A 29 6.79 4.34 0.10
N LEU A 30 6.58 5.65 -0.06
CA LEU A 30 6.78 6.33 -1.33
C LEU A 30 7.92 7.32 -1.18
N PHE A 31 8.82 7.35 -2.16
CA PHE A 31 10.07 8.12 -2.05
C PHE A 31 10.11 9.26 -3.06
N GLY A 32 10.47 10.45 -2.58
CA GLY A 32 10.80 11.55 -3.47
C GLY A 32 12.16 11.31 -4.11
N LYS A 33 12.45 12.09 -5.15
CA LYS A 33 13.70 11.97 -5.88
C LYS A 33 14.88 12.18 -4.92
N GLY A 34 15.86 11.29 -4.98
CA GLY A 34 17.08 11.45 -4.20
C GLY A 34 16.96 11.11 -2.72
N TYR A 35 15.89 10.46 -2.31
CA TYR A 35 15.75 10.03 -0.89
C TYR A 35 16.87 9.04 -0.56
N ALA A 36 17.66 9.35 0.48
CA ALA A 36 18.75 8.48 0.91
C ALA A 36 18.16 7.25 1.61
N GLY A 37 18.68 6.06 1.30
CA GLY A 37 18.22 4.83 1.95
C GLY A 37 16.97 4.22 1.33
N PHE A 38 16.59 4.67 0.14
CA PHE A 38 15.37 4.17 -0.48
C PHE A 38 15.41 2.66 -0.76
N GLY A 39 16.60 2.10 -0.94
CA GLY A 39 16.73 0.68 -1.33
C GLY A 39 16.14 -0.27 -0.31
N GLU A 40 16.42 -0.05 0.97
CA GLU A 40 15.88 -0.90 2.04
C GLU A 40 14.36 -0.81 2.09
N LYS A 41 13.83 0.40 2.05
CA LYS A 41 12.38 0.62 2.11
C LYS A 41 11.69 0.07 0.87
N LEU A 42 12.33 0.19 -0.29
CA LEU A 42 11.78 -0.36 -1.52
C LEU A 42 11.65 -1.87 -1.43
N ASN A 43 12.68 -2.54 -0.91
CA ASN A 43 12.64 -3.99 -0.73
C ASN A 43 11.55 -4.39 0.25
N GLU A 44 11.38 -3.63 1.33
CA GLU A 44 10.31 -3.90 2.30
C GLU A 44 8.94 -3.74 1.66
N ASN A 45 8.78 -2.76 0.76
CA ASN A 45 7.54 -2.60 0.02
C ASN A 45 7.22 -3.85 -0.79
N PHE A 46 8.22 -4.42 -1.46
CA PHE A 46 8.03 -5.65 -2.23
C PHE A 46 7.58 -6.80 -1.35
N ILE A 47 8.17 -6.94 -0.16
CA ILE A 47 7.77 -7.99 0.77
C ILE A 47 6.33 -7.79 1.21
N LYS A 48 5.93 -6.56 1.54
CA LYS A 48 4.54 -6.27 1.90
C LYS A 48 3.58 -6.68 0.79
N LEU A 49 3.93 -6.38 -0.47
CA LEU A 49 3.10 -6.75 -1.60
C LEU A 49 3.02 -8.26 -1.77
N LEU A 50 4.15 -8.96 -1.61
CA LEU A 50 4.16 -10.42 -1.71
C LEU A 50 3.30 -11.07 -0.64
N GLU A 51 3.30 -10.51 0.57
CA GLU A 51 2.51 -11.02 1.68
C GLU A 51 1.07 -10.54 1.64
N ASN A 52 0.73 -9.71 0.68
CA ASN A 52 -0.58 -9.04 0.61
C ASN A 52 -0.90 -8.33 1.93
N PHE A 53 0.12 -7.66 2.50
CA PHE A 53 -0.02 -6.92 3.75
C PHE A 53 -0.52 -7.79 4.90
N ALA A 54 -0.05 -9.05 4.97
CA ALA A 54 -0.49 -10.02 5.97
C ALA A 54 -0.33 -9.46 7.38
N ASN A 55 -1.41 -9.48 8.15
CA ASN A 55 -1.40 -9.01 9.53
C ASN A 55 -2.73 -9.40 10.16
N THR A 56 -2.78 -9.37 11.48
CA THR A 56 -4.03 -9.54 12.22
C THR A 56 -4.85 -8.26 12.25
N THR A 57 -4.23 -7.12 11.91
CA THR A 57 -4.89 -5.82 11.84
C THR A 57 -4.92 -5.38 10.38
N ALA A 58 -6.08 -4.87 9.93
CA ALA A 58 -6.24 -4.39 8.56
C ALA A 58 -5.32 -3.21 8.28
N PRO A 59 -4.82 -3.07 7.03
CA PRO A 59 -4.01 -1.91 6.66
C PRO A 59 -4.73 -0.59 6.90
N ASP A 60 -4.00 0.40 7.41
CA ASP A 60 -4.56 1.70 7.79
C ASP A 60 -4.74 2.64 6.61
N GLN A 61 -3.75 2.67 5.70
CA GLN A 61 -3.76 3.59 4.57
C GLN A 61 -4.15 2.85 3.29
N LYS A 62 -5.18 2.01 3.39
CA LYS A 62 -5.64 1.19 2.27
C LYS A 62 -6.18 2.04 1.13
N ILE A 63 -6.02 1.52 -0.08
CA ILE A 63 -6.59 2.13 -1.28
C ILE A 63 -7.52 1.11 -1.94
N LYS A 64 -8.46 1.61 -2.74
CA LYS A 64 -9.43 0.75 -3.42
C LYS A 64 -8.71 -0.29 -4.27
N GLY A 65 -9.10 -1.54 -4.10
CA GLY A 65 -8.51 -2.65 -4.83
C GLY A 65 -7.33 -3.31 -4.12
N GLN A 66 -6.89 -2.77 -2.99
CA GLN A 66 -5.78 -3.35 -2.24
C GLN A 66 -6.18 -4.67 -1.63
N LEU A 67 -5.24 -5.63 -1.65
CA LEU A 67 -5.45 -6.92 -1.02
C LEU A 67 -4.89 -6.92 0.39
N TRP A 68 -5.49 -7.70 1.26
CA TRP A 68 -5.03 -7.90 2.64
C TRP A 68 -5.22 -9.35 3.03
N TYR A 69 -4.14 -10.01 3.43
CA TYR A 69 -4.25 -11.36 3.97
C TYR A 69 -4.53 -11.23 5.48
N ASP A 70 -5.76 -11.57 5.87
CA ASP A 70 -6.18 -11.50 7.27
C ASP A 70 -5.61 -12.71 7.99
N ALA A 71 -4.56 -12.50 8.78
CA ALA A 71 -3.86 -13.59 9.46
C ALA A 71 -4.69 -14.18 10.61
N THR A 72 -5.74 -13.50 11.07
CA THR A 72 -6.61 -14.04 12.11
C THR A 72 -7.50 -15.14 11.57
N THR A 73 -8.07 -14.93 10.38
CA THR A 73 -9.01 -15.89 9.77
C THR A 73 -8.38 -16.69 8.65
N ASN A 74 -7.14 -16.36 8.27
CA ASN A 74 -6.44 -16.96 7.13
C ASN A 74 -7.22 -16.81 5.84
N GLN A 75 -7.79 -15.62 5.63
CA GLN A 75 -8.55 -15.29 4.43
C GLN A 75 -7.95 -14.09 3.73
N LEU A 76 -7.94 -14.14 2.41
CA LEU A 76 -7.55 -13.00 1.59
C LEU A 76 -8.75 -12.10 1.42
N GLN A 77 -8.57 -10.79 1.62
CA GLN A 77 -9.63 -9.80 1.50
C GLN A 77 -9.23 -8.70 0.53
N VAL A 78 -10.20 -8.06 -0.07
CA VAL A 78 -10.00 -6.93 -0.97
C VAL A 78 -10.77 -5.72 -0.44
N TYR A 79 -10.15 -4.54 -0.53
CA TYR A 79 -10.78 -3.30 -0.13
C TYR A 79 -11.60 -2.75 -1.29
N THR A 80 -12.92 -2.62 -1.10
CA THR A 80 -13.83 -2.20 -2.16
C THR A 80 -13.88 -0.68 -2.33
N GLY A 81 -13.23 0.05 -1.45
CA GLY A 81 -13.31 1.51 -1.38
C GLY A 81 -14.14 1.96 -0.19
N SER A 82 -14.91 1.07 0.41
CA SER A 82 -15.71 1.37 1.60
C SER A 82 -15.55 0.32 2.69
N LYS A 83 -15.20 -0.92 2.33
CA LYS A 83 -15.04 -1.99 3.33
C LYS A 83 -14.17 -3.10 2.78
N TRP A 84 -13.67 -3.94 3.67
CA TRP A 84 -12.93 -5.16 3.32
C TRP A 84 -13.92 -6.28 3.05
N LYS A 85 -13.66 -7.03 2.00
CA LYS A 85 -14.55 -8.09 1.57
C LYS A 85 -13.71 -9.33 1.24
N PRO A 86 -14.11 -10.53 1.71
CA PRO A 86 -13.34 -11.75 1.39
C PRO A 86 -13.28 -11.99 -0.11
N VAL A 87 -12.13 -12.44 -0.58
CA VAL A 87 -11.95 -12.85 -1.97
C VAL A 87 -12.32 -14.32 -2.04
N GLY A 88 -13.14 -14.68 -3.01
CA GLY A 88 -13.61 -16.05 -3.17
C GLY A 88 -14.85 -16.32 -2.36
N GLY A 89 -15.17 -17.58 -2.18
CA GLY A 89 -16.39 -17.97 -1.52
C GLY A 89 -16.35 -17.66 -0.05
N SER A 90 -17.46 -17.18 0.47
CA SER A 90 -17.63 -17.03 1.90
C SER A 90 -18.09 -18.35 2.48
N THR A 91 -17.41 -18.79 3.44
CA THR A 91 -17.83 -20.00 4.15
C THR A 91 -17.62 -19.81 5.62
#